data_786f9f04c6614cbb91cb77ee5f4dab6b
#
_entry.id   786f9f04c6614cbb91cb77ee5f4dab6b
#
_cell.length_a   1.000
_cell.length_b   1.000
_cell.length_c   1.000
_cell.angle_alpha   90.00
_cell.angle_beta   90.00
_cell.angle_gamma   90.00
#
_symmetry.space_group_name_H-M   'P 1'
#
loop_
_entity.id
_entity.type
_entity.pdbx_description
1 polymer ?
#
loop_
_entity_poly.entity_id
_entity_poly.type
_entity_poly.pdbx_seq_one_letter_code
_entity_poly.pdbx_strand_id
1 'polypeptide(L)'
;TRRSSDLRRLAIVVCVTLALLSAAYAFAVLRTHSGTGFWKVWLVLAVVFALLAIGIACHWWAALPRIIRGAIIAVVAIGIVAFCTIEGCIIGNMNAQGEPDLDYVIVLGAQVRESGPSKALRYRLDRTIDYLEENPDTICIVSGGQGHNEPFAEAQGMADYLQKHGIAENRIIQESKSESTMENIVNSKKLMRQENASVGIVTNDFHMFRALQIAHANGLKQAQGIAASSPKDMLVNNMVREFFAEIKFLFS
;
A
#
# COMPACT_ATOMS: atom_id res chain seq x y z
N THR A 1 13.21 -42.49 -11.88
CA THR A 1 13.40 -42.34 -13.34
C THR A 1 14.02 -40.97 -13.64
N ARG A 2 14.71 -40.83 -14.77
CA ARG A 2 15.46 -39.62 -15.19
C ARG A 2 14.59 -38.33 -15.11
N ARG A 3 13.33 -38.41 -15.54
CA ARG A 3 12.36 -37.29 -15.53
C ARG A 3 12.07 -36.76 -14.09
N SER A 4 12.00 -37.62 -13.08
CA SER A 4 11.74 -37.19 -11.69
C SER A 4 12.97 -36.54 -11.05
N SER A 5 14.18 -36.94 -11.43
CA SER A 5 15.42 -36.32 -10.97
C SER A 5 15.60 -34.92 -11.59
N ASP A 6 15.21 -34.73 -12.86
CA ASP A 6 15.32 -33.45 -13.57
C ASP A 6 14.33 -32.43 -13.01
N LEU A 7 13.08 -32.83 -12.76
CA LEU A 7 12.07 -31.99 -12.10
C LEU A 7 12.51 -31.55 -10.69
N ARG A 8 13.12 -32.44 -9.92
CA ARG A 8 13.65 -32.12 -8.61
C ARG A 8 14.79 -31.10 -8.68
N ARG A 9 15.75 -31.30 -9.60
CA ARG A 9 16.84 -30.35 -9.83
C ARG A 9 16.30 -28.99 -10.21
N LEU A 10 15.34 -28.93 -11.12
CA LEU A 10 14.66 -27.69 -11.52
C LEU A 10 14.01 -26.99 -10.32
N ALA A 11 13.27 -27.72 -9.48
CA ALA A 11 12.64 -27.17 -8.28
C ALA A 11 13.66 -26.60 -7.29
N ILE A 12 14.79 -27.28 -7.07
CA ILE A 12 15.88 -26.77 -6.23
C ILE A 12 16.44 -25.47 -6.81
N VAL A 13 16.75 -25.44 -8.10
CA VAL A 13 17.28 -24.25 -8.78
C VAL A 13 16.31 -23.08 -8.64
N VAL A 14 15.00 -23.29 -8.86
CA VAL A 14 13.97 -22.27 -8.71
C VAL A 14 13.94 -21.75 -7.27
N CYS A 15 13.93 -22.60 -6.26
CA CYS A 15 13.93 -22.19 -4.87
C CYS A 15 15.19 -21.39 -4.50
N VAL A 16 16.38 -21.83 -4.93
CA VAL A 16 17.65 -21.11 -4.68
C VAL A 16 17.61 -19.73 -5.36
N THR A 17 17.15 -19.65 -6.61
CA THR A 17 17.03 -18.40 -7.34
C THR A 17 16.07 -17.44 -6.61
N LEU A 18 14.88 -17.91 -6.17
CA LEU A 18 13.93 -17.11 -5.42
C LEU A 18 14.51 -16.65 -4.07
N ALA A 19 15.28 -17.50 -3.38
CA ALA A 19 15.97 -17.10 -2.14
C ALA A 19 16.95 -15.96 -2.38
N LEU A 20 17.79 -16.07 -3.41
CA LEU A 20 18.76 -15.02 -3.77
C LEU A 20 18.07 -13.71 -4.20
N LEU A 21 17.03 -13.80 -5.02
CA LEU A 21 16.26 -12.63 -5.46
C LEU A 21 15.56 -11.95 -4.27
N SER A 22 14.97 -12.72 -3.35
CA SER A 22 14.33 -12.17 -2.15
C SER A 22 15.36 -11.45 -1.25
N ALA A 23 16.54 -12.04 -1.05
CA ALA A 23 17.61 -11.40 -0.27
C ALA A 23 18.13 -10.12 -0.94
N ALA A 24 18.34 -10.15 -2.25
CA ALA A 24 18.77 -8.98 -3.03
C ALA A 24 17.72 -7.86 -2.96
N TYR A 25 16.43 -8.21 -3.08
CA TYR A 25 15.35 -7.24 -3.00
C TYR A 25 15.19 -6.67 -1.58
N ALA A 26 15.36 -7.49 -0.52
CA ALA A 26 15.42 -6.99 0.86
C ALA A 26 16.46 -5.87 1.02
N PHE A 27 17.65 -6.08 0.45
CA PHE A 27 18.71 -5.09 0.48
C PHE A 27 18.39 -3.85 -0.35
N ALA A 28 17.76 -4.00 -1.52
CA ALA A 28 17.29 -2.89 -2.33
C ALA A 28 16.28 -2.03 -1.57
N VAL A 29 15.26 -2.65 -0.94
CA VAL A 29 14.26 -1.95 -0.11
C VAL A 29 14.92 -1.22 1.06
N LEU A 30 15.87 -1.85 1.75
CA LEU A 30 16.60 -1.22 2.85
C LEU A 30 17.32 0.07 2.40
N ARG A 31 17.90 0.06 1.20
CA ARG A 31 18.62 1.22 0.63
C ARG A 31 17.74 2.40 0.25
N THR A 32 16.42 2.21 0.10
CA THR A 32 15.51 3.33 -0.22
C THR A 32 15.31 4.29 0.94
N HIS A 33 15.74 3.93 2.16
CA HIS A 33 15.51 4.70 3.39
C HIS A 33 14.04 5.15 3.57
N SER A 34 13.11 4.31 3.09
CA SER A 34 11.67 4.59 3.13
C SER A 34 11.05 4.51 4.54
N GLY A 35 11.84 4.23 5.58
CA GLY A 35 11.35 4.06 6.95
C GLY A 35 10.59 2.77 7.21
N THR A 36 10.27 1.98 6.18
CA THR A 36 9.54 0.73 6.34
C THR A 36 10.43 -0.39 6.87
N GLY A 37 9.97 -1.09 7.91
CA GLY A 37 10.61 -2.33 8.38
C GLY A 37 10.27 -3.57 7.54
N PHE A 38 9.48 -3.40 6.46
CA PHE A 38 8.94 -4.53 5.68
C PHE A 38 10.01 -5.29 4.86
N TRP A 39 11.20 -4.71 4.66
CA TRP A 39 12.35 -5.42 4.09
C TRP A 39 12.68 -6.74 4.80
N LYS A 40 12.36 -6.86 6.11
CA LYS A 40 12.54 -8.09 6.90
C LYS A 40 11.69 -9.25 6.37
N VAL A 41 10.51 -8.98 5.81
CA VAL A 41 9.65 -10.00 5.21
C VAL A 41 10.35 -10.67 4.03
N TRP A 42 11.06 -9.91 3.22
CA TRP A 42 11.85 -10.44 2.11
C TRP A 42 13.01 -11.34 2.57
N LEU A 43 13.64 -11.02 3.72
CA LEU A 43 14.63 -11.93 4.32
C LEU A 43 14.00 -13.22 4.84
N VAL A 44 12.82 -13.14 5.46
CA VAL A 44 12.08 -14.33 5.87
C VAL A 44 11.74 -15.20 4.67
N LEU A 45 11.26 -14.61 3.57
CA LEU A 45 11.01 -15.33 2.32
C LEU A 45 12.28 -15.97 1.76
N ALA A 46 13.42 -15.29 1.80
CA ALA A 46 14.71 -15.86 1.38
C ALA A 46 15.06 -17.11 2.19
N VAL A 47 14.90 -17.06 3.52
CA VAL A 47 15.12 -18.21 4.41
C VAL A 47 14.14 -19.34 4.10
N VAL A 48 12.85 -19.03 3.90
CA VAL A 48 11.83 -20.04 3.55
C VAL A 48 12.18 -20.75 2.25
N PHE A 49 12.54 -20.03 1.20
CA PHE A 49 12.93 -20.64 -0.07
C PHE A 49 14.23 -21.47 0.06
N ALA A 50 15.19 -21.03 0.85
CA ALA A 50 16.41 -21.81 1.12
C ALA A 50 16.08 -23.13 1.85
N LEU A 51 15.21 -23.08 2.87
CA LEU A 51 14.76 -24.28 3.59
C LEU A 51 13.96 -25.23 2.68
N LEU A 52 13.13 -24.68 1.78
CA LEU A 52 12.43 -25.49 0.78
C LEU A 52 13.41 -26.18 -0.17
N ALA A 53 14.45 -25.50 -0.64
CA ALA A 53 15.49 -26.11 -1.47
C ALA A 53 16.19 -27.27 -0.77
N ILE A 54 16.57 -27.08 0.51
CA ILE A 54 17.16 -28.13 1.35
C ILE A 54 16.19 -29.28 1.54
N GLY A 55 14.92 -29.01 1.88
CA GLY A 55 13.88 -30.02 2.08
C GLY A 55 13.65 -30.87 0.83
N ILE A 56 13.65 -30.25 -0.37
CA ILE A 56 13.56 -30.96 -1.65
C ILE A 56 14.81 -31.83 -1.87
N ALA A 57 16.00 -31.32 -1.58
CA ALA A 57 17.24 -32.05 -1.72
C ALA A 57 17.30 -33.26 -0.77
N CYS A 58 16.85 -33.10 0.48
CA CYS A 58 16.82 -34.13 1.52
C CYS A 58 15.58 -35.04 1.48
N HIS A 59 14.71 -34.91 0.48
CA HIS A 59 13.47 -35.72 0.34
C HIS A 59 12.49 -35.61 1.54
N TRP A 60 12.50 -34.52 2.31
CA TRP A 60 11.61 -34.32 3.47
C TRP A 60 10.13 -34.48 3.11
N TRP A 61 9.74 -34.05 1.91
CA TRP A 61 8.36 -34.19 1.44
C TRP A 61 7.90 -35.65 1.39
N ALA A 62 8.78 -36.54 0.95
CA ALA A 62 8.47 -37.97 0.88
C ALA A 62 8.37 -38.64 2.27
N ALA A 63 9.09 -38.13 3.27
CA ALA A 63 9.05 -38.58 4.64
C ALA A 63 7.78 -38.20 5.41
N LEU A 64 7.05 -37.15 4.95
CA LEU A 64 5.83 -36.69 5.59
C LEU A 64 4.65 -37.65 5.36
N PRO A 65 3.81 -37.91 6.40
CA PRO A 65 2.55 -38.63 6.24
C PRO A 65 1.64 -37.97 5.19
N ARG A 66 0.83 -38.77 4.49
CA ARG A 66 -0.07 -38.29 3.44
C ARG A 66 -1.04 -37.20 3.92
N ILE A 67 -1.55 -37.35 5.15
CA ILE A 67 -2.47 -36.37 5.77
C ILE A 67 -1.79 -35.01 5.93
N ILE A 68 -0.54 -34.99 6.44
CA ILE A 68 0.22 -33.74 6.62
C ILE A 68 0.51 -33.08 5.28
N ARG A 69 0.89 -33.87 4.25
CA ARG A 69 1.08 -33.32 2.88
C ARG A 69 -0.19 -32.71 2.33
N GLY A 70 -1.33 -33.39 2.52
CA GLY A 70 -2.65 -32.87 2.12
C GLY A 70 -3.00 -31.55 2.83
N ALA A 71 -2.79 -31.49 4.14
CA ALA A 71 -3.01 -30.26 4.93
C ALA A 71 -2.12 -29.11 4.47
N ILE A 72 -0.82 -29.34 4.23
CA ILE A 72 0.09 -28.32 3.72
C ILE A 72 -0.37 -27.81 2.36
N ILE A 73 -0.73 -28.70 1.43
CA ILE A 73 -1.22 -28.32 0.11
C ILE A 73 -2.50 -27.47 0.23
N ALA A 74 -3.44 -27.86 1.10
CA ALA A 74 -4.68 -27.11 1.30
C ALA A 74 -4.41 -25.70 1.86
N VAL A 75 -3.56 -25.56 2.86
CA VAL A 75 -3.19 -24.27 3.44
C VAL A 75 -2.50 -23.37 2.41
N VAL A 76 -1.57 -23.91 1.63
CA VAL A 76 -0.90 -23.15 0.55
C VAL A 76 -1.89 -22.73 -0.53
N ALA A 77 -2.79 -23.63 -0.94
CA ALA A 77 -3.82 -23.31 -1.94
C ALA A 77 -4.75 -22.19 -1.46
N ILE A 78 -5.23 -22.24 -0.21
CA ILE A 78 -6.04 -21.19 0.41
C ILE A 78 -5.25 -19.87 0.44
N GLY A 79 -3.98 -19.90 0.84
CA GLY A 79 -3.12 -18.70 0.85
C GLY A 79 -2.93 -18.09 -0.52
N ILE A 80 -2.73 -18.91 -1.56
CA ILE A 80 -2.61 -18.44 -2.95
C ILE A 80 -3.94 -17.81 -3.42
N VAL A 81 -5.07 -18.44 -3.15
CA VAL A 81 -6.39 -17.90 -3.54
C VAL A 81 -6.63 -16.55 -2.84
N ALA A 82 -6.38 -16.46 -1.53
CA ALA A 82 -6.52 -15.22 -0.78
C ALA A 82 -5.58 -14.13 -1.33
N PHE A 83 -4.32 -14.47 -1.60
CA PHE A 83 -3.36 -13.53 -2.18
C PHE A 83 -3.80 -13.03 -3.55
N CYS A 84 -4.17 -13.92 -4.46
CA CYS A 84 -4.63 -13.54 -5.81
C CYS A 84 -5.91 -12.69 -5.77
N THR A 85 -6.83 -12.99 -4.84
CA THR A 85 -8.08 -12.23 -4.70
C THR A 85 -7.80 -10.81 -4.21
N ILE A 86 -7.02 -10.66 -3.14
CA ILE A 86 -6.70 -9.35 -2.57
C ILE A 86 -5.87 -8.51 -3.56
N GLU A 87 -4.83 -9.10 -4.16
CA GLU A 87 -4.02 -8.39 -5.17
C GLU A 87 -4.86 -8.02 -6.40
N GLY A 88 -5.80 -8.86 -6.82
CA GLY A 88 -6.77 -8.54 -7.87
C GLY A 88 -7.62 -7.33 -7.53
N CYS A 89 -8.10 -7.21 -6.29
CA CYS A 89 -8.83 -6.05 -5.80
C CYS A 89 -7.95 -4.78 -5.75
N ILE A 90 -6.71 -4.92 -5.29
CA ILE A 90 -5.73 -3.81 -5.29
C ILE A 90 -5.51 -3.31 -6.72
N ILE A 91 -5.17 -4.20 -7.65
CA ILE A 91 -4.91 -3.86 -9.05
C ILE A 91 -6.14 -3.23 -9.71
N GLY A 92 -7.34 -3.72 -9.41
CA GLY A 92 -8.59 -3.17 -9.93
C GLY A 92 -8.86 -1.71 -9.53
N ASN A 93 -8.26 -1.24 -8.44
CA ASN A 93 -8.41 0.12 -7.94
C ASN A 93 -7.21 1.05 -8.24
N MET A 94 -6.12 0.52 -8.80
CA MET A 94 -4.90 1.30 -9.05
C MET A 94 -5.05 2.45 -10.05
N ASN A 95 -6.07 2.39 -10.91
CA ASN A 95 -6.30 3.39 -11.95
C ASN A 95 -7.55 4.25 -11.67
N ALA A 96 -8.02 4.32 -10.42
CA ALA A 96 -9.17 5.13 -10.06
C ALA A 96 -8.91 6.62 -10.34
N GLN A 97 -9.84 7.29 -11.04
CA GLN A 97 -9.68 8.69 -11.47
C GLN A 97 -10.56 9.67 -10.66
N GLY A 98 -11.62 9.18 -10.03
CA GLY A 98 -12.69 10.01 -9.48
C GLY A 98 -13.54 10.63 -10.59
N GLU A 99 -14.72 11.08 -10.23
CA GLU A 99 -15.55 11.91 -11.10
C GLU A 99 -15.11 13.37 -11.01
N PRO A 100 -15.38 14.20 -12.02
CA PRO A 100 -15.17 15.65 -11.93
C PRO A 100 -16.11 16.30 -10.90
N ASP A 101 -15.78 17.49 -10.46
CA ASP A 101 -16.61 18.38 -9.63
C ASP A 101 -17.04 17.77 -8.28
N LEU A 102 -16.17 16.96 -7.65
CA LEU A 102 -16.38 16.53 -6.28
C LEU A 102 -16.32 17.72 -5.31
N ASP A 103 -17.20 17.72 -4.29
CA ASP A 103 -17.22 18.78 -3.27
C ASP A 103 -15.89 18.83 -2.48
N TYR A 104 -15.35 17.67 -2.14
CA TYR A 104 -14.10 17.55 -1.39
C TYR A 104 -13.17 16.47 -1.97
N VAL A 105 -11.88 16.73 -1.84
CA VAL A 105 -10.85 15.68 -1.95
C VAL A 105 -10.10 15.59 -0.63
N ILE A 106 -9.92 14.36 -0.11
CA ILE A 106 -9.09 14.07 1.06
C ILE A 106 -7.77 13.50 0.58
N VAL A 107 -6.68 14.22 0.83
CA VAL A 107 -5.33 13.75 0.53
C VAL A 107 -4.76 13.06 1.76
N LEU A 108 -4.55 11.75 1.66
CA LEU A 108 -3.96 10.99 2.76
C LEU A 108 -2.46 11.25 2.86
N GLY A 109 -1.98 11.53 4.06
CA GLY A 109 -0.57 11.71 4.35
C GLY A 109 0.27 10.45 4.13
N ALA A 110 1.58 10.63 3.99
CA ALA A 110 2.55 9.53 3.88
C ALA A 110 3.78 9.79 4.75
N GLN A 111 4.63 10.68 4.36
CA GLN A 111 5.79 11.09 5.16
C GLN A 111 6.29 12.46 4.72
N VAL A 112 6.60 13.32 5.67
CA VAL A 112 7.33 14.56 5.47
C VAL A 112 8.72 14.49 6.07
N ARG A 113 9.67 15.20 5.46
CA ARG A 113 11.07 15.31 5.90
C ARG A 113 11.43 16.78 5.95
N GLU A 114 12.60 17.13 6.55
CA GLU A 114 13.12 18.49 6.51
C GLU A 114 13.27 19.02 5.07
N SER A 115 13.60 18.14 4.12
CA SER A 115 13.72 18.48 2.70
C SER A 115 12.38 18.56 1.95
N GLY A 116 11.24 18.38 2.63
CA GLY A 116 9.90 18.38 2.06
C GLY A 116 9.22 17.02 1.99
N PRO A 117 8.09 16.90 1.26
CA PRO A 117 7.35 15.66 1.13
C PRO A 117 8.17 14.50 0.56
N SER A 118 7.97 13.29 1.08
CA SER A 118 8.56 12.07 0.52
C SER A 118 8.16 11.87 -0.95
N LYS A 119 8.89 11.04 -1.70
CA LYS A 119 8.56 10.76 -3.10
C LYS A 119 7.13 10.23 -3.28
N ALA A 120 6.67 9.35 -2.37
CA ALA A 120 5.31 8.83 -2.40
C ALA A 120 4.27 9.94 -2.14
N LEU A 121 4.53 10.81 -1.17
CA LEU A 121 3.64 11.93 -0.85
C LEU A 121 3.60 12.95 -1.99
N ARG A 122 4.72 13.24 -2.64
CA ARG A 122 4.75 14.15 -3.81
C ARG A 122 3.85 13.65 -4.93
N TYR A 123 3.87 12.36 -5.27
CA TYR A 123 2.95 11.82 -6.28
C TYR A 123 1.47 12.04 -5.92
N ARG A 124 1.10 11.94 -4.63
CA ARG A 124 -0.26 12.25 -4.19
C ARG A 124 -0.58 13.74 -4.39
N LEU A 125 0.36 14.61 -4.01
CA LEU A 125 0.18 16.06 -4.12
C LEU A 125 0.14 16.52 -5.58
N ASP A 126 1.01 15.98 -6.44
CA ASP A 126 0.98 16.27 -7.88
C ASP A 126 -0.36 15.85 -8.49
N ARG A 127 -0.84 14.62 -8.17
CA ARG A 127 -2.16 14.16 -8.62
C ARG A 127 -3.31 15.02 -8.07
N THR A 128 -3.15 15.53 -6.85
CA THR A 128 -4.13 16.47 -6.25
C THR A 128 -4.14 17.79 -6.98
N ILE A 129 -2.98 18.33 -7.35
CA ILE A 129 -2.86 19.57 -8.12
C ILE A 129 -3.59 19.41 -9.46
N ASP A 130 -3.25 18.35 -10.23
CA ASP A 130 -3.91 18.08 -11.52
C ASP A 130 -5.45 18.07 -11.36
N TYR A 131 -5.96 17.38 -10.34
CA TYR A 131 -7.40 17.29 -10.09
C TYR A 131 -8.00 18.67 -9.71
N LEU A 132 -7.35 19.44 -8.83
CA LEU A 132 -7.86 20.74 -8.37
C LEU A 132 -7.78 21.83 -9.43
N GLU A 133 -6.85 21.75 -10.38
CA GLU A 133 -6.78 22.65 -11.53
C GLU A 133 -7.94 22.41 -12.50
N GLU A 134 -8.33 21.15 -12.71
CA GLU A 134 -9.48 20.77 -13.53
C GLU A 134 -10.82 21.06 -12.82
N ASN A 135 -10.84 21.11 -11.48
CA ASN A 135 -12.04 21.25 -10.65
C ASN A 135 -11.90 22.42 -9.65
N PRO A 136 -12.11 23.67 -10.09
CA PRO A 136 -11.78 24.88 -9.32
C PRO A 136 -12.62 25.05 -8.05
N ASP A 137 -13.81 24.49 -7.97
CA ASP A 137 -14.71 24.62 -6.82
C ASP A 137 -14.49 23.54 -5.74
N THR A 138 -13.71 22.50 -6.04
CA THR A 138 -13.40 21.42 -5.10
C THR A 138 -12.52 21.92 -3.95
N ILE A 139 -12.89 21.58 -2.72
CA ILE A 139 -12.10 21.85 -1.51
C ILE A 139 -11.18 20.67 -1.19
N CYS A 140 -9.93 20.96 -0.88
CA CYS A 140 -8.92 19.97 -0.54
C CYS A 140 -8.74 19.88 0.98
N ILE A 141 -8.92 18.70 1.55
CA ILE A 141 -8.56 18.40 2.94
C ILE A 141 -7.26 17.59 2.91
N VAL A 142 -6.17 18.19 3.39
CA VAL A 142 -4.90 17.48 3.57
C VAL A 142 -4.87 16.90 4.98
N SER A 143 -4.74 15.57 5.10
CA SER A 143 -4.90 14.89 6.39
C SER A 143 -3.68 14.03 6.73
N GLY A 144 -3.09 14.33 7.89
CA GLY A 144 -1.96 13.61 8.47
C GLY A 144 -1.33 14.37 9.62
N GLY A 145 -1.18 13.72 10.76
CA GLY A 145 -0.51 14.26 11.93
C GLY A 145 1.01 14.23 11.80
N GLN A 146 1.70 14.43 12.91
CA GLN A 146 3.15 14.38 12.97
C GLN A 146 3.61 12.97 13.35
N GLY A 147 4.23 12.27 12.43
CA GLY A 147 4.85 10.97 12.69
C GLY A 147 6.07 11.11 13.63
N HIS A 148 6.42 10.02 14.31
CA HIS A 148 7.51 9.99 15.31
C HIS A 148 8.86 10.52 14.82
N ASN A 149 9.15 10.36 13.51
CA ASN A 149 10.41 10.78 12.88
C ASN A 149 10.19 11.94 11.90
N GLU A 150 9.18 12.77 12.12
CA GLU A 150 8.83 13.87 11.23
C GLU A 150 9.04 15.22 11.94
N PRO A 151 9.51 16.25 11.21
CA PRO A 151 9.81 17.55 11.80
C PRO A 151 8.53 18.33 12.17
N PHE A 152 7.41 18.06 11.47
CA PHE A 152 6.11 18.71 11.65
C PHE A 152 4.99 17.81 11.12
N ALA A 153 3.73 18.21 11.31
CA ALA A 153 2.57 17.45 10.83
C ALA A 153 2.58 17.33 9.29
N GLU A 154 2.24 16.14 8.78
CA GLU A 154 2.17 15.89 7.34
C GLU A 154 1.21 16.86 6.65
N ALA A 155 0.06 17.18 7.27
CA ALA A 155 -0.92 18.12 6.76
C ALA A 155 -0.31 19.51 6.47
N GLN A 156 0.58 20.02 7.34
CA GLN A 156 1.28 21.29 7.12
C GLN A 156 2.16 21.19 5.88
N GLY A 157 3.02 20.17 5.79
CA GLY A 157 3.91 20.02 4.63
C GLY A 157 3.17 19.81 3.31
N MET A 158 1.97 19.18 3.36
CA MET A 158 1.10 19.05 2.20
C MET A 158 0.49 20.38 1.79
N ALA A 159 -0.02 21.18 2.74
CA ALA A 159 -0.58 22.49 2.48
C ALA A 159 0.46 23.45 1.88
N ASP A 160 1.65 23.51 2.47
CA ASP A 160 2.77 24.31 1.98
C ASP A 160 3.14 23.95 0.52
N TYR A 161 3.15 22.63 0.23
CA TYR A 161 3.44 22.16 -1.14
C TYR A 161 2.36 22.59 -2.13
N LEU A 162 1.07 22.42 -1.81
CA LEU A 162 -0.05 22.79 -2.68
C LEU A 162 -0.08 24.31 -2.93
N GLN A 163 0.10 25.13 -1.88
CA GLN A 163 0.15 26.58 -1.99
C GLN A 163 1.31 27.05 -2.88
N LYS A 164 2.49 26.43 -2.72
CA LYS A 164 3.66 26.71 -3.56
C LYS A 164 3.41 26.40 -5.04
N HIS A 165 2.49 25.48 -5.33
CA HIS A 165 2.11 25.10 -6.70
C HIS A 165 0.82 25.77 -7.16
N GLY A 166 0.39 26.87 -6.52
CA GLY A 166 -0.67 27.73 -6.99
C GLY A 166 -2.09 27.42 -6.48
N ILE A 167 -2.26 26.42 -5.62
CA ILE A 167 -3.57 26.15 -5.01
C ILE A 167 -3.85 27.21 -3.92
N ALA A 168 -4.97 27.91 -4.05
CA ALA A 168 -5.32 28.98 -3.13
C ALA A 168 -5.55 28.46 -1.70
N GLU A 169 -5.07 29.20 -0.69
CA GLU A 169 -5.13 28.82 0.72
C GLU A 169 -6.57 28.56 1.20
N ASN A 170 -7.54 29.33 0.73
CA ASN A 170 -8.95 29.18 1.08
C ASN A 170 -9.59 27.88 0.53
N ARG A 171 -8.91 27.16 -0.35
CA ARG A 171 -9.29 25.84 -0.84
C ARG A 171 -8.66 24.69 -0.07
N ILE A 172 -7.79 24.97 0.90
CA ILE A 172 -7.03 23.94 1.63
C ILE A 172 -7.45 23.94 3.10
N ILE A 173 -7.91 22.79 3.57
CA ILE A 173 -8.22 22.57 4.98
C ILE A 173 -7.17 21.57 5.51
N GLN A 174 -6.54 21.90 6.65
CA GLN A 174 -5.54 21.03 7.26
C GLN A 174 -6.16 20.21 8.39
N GLU A 175 -5.97 18.91 8.35
CA GLU A 175 -6.25 17.96 9.44
C GLU A 175 -4.92 17.38 9.92
N SER A 176 -4.44 17.78 11.09
CA SER A 176 -3.09 17.54 11.59
C SER A 176 -3.02 16.63 12.84
N LYS A 177 -4.08 15.88 13.14
CA LYS A 177 -4.17 15.08 14.39
C LYS A 177 -4.12 13.58 14.14
N SER A 178 -4.33 13.15 12.92
CA SER A 178 -4.47 11.73 12.57
C SER A 178 -3.14 10.98 12.56
N GLU A 179 -3.12 9.80 13.18
CA GLU A 179 -1.98 8.88 13.22
C GLU A 179 -2.22 7.61 12.39
N SER A 180 -3.42 7.45 11.82
CA SER A 180 -3.81 6.28 11.03
C SER A 180 -4.72 6.68 9.86
N THR A 181 -4.80 5.80 8.84
CA THR A 181 -5.70 6.01 7.70
C THR A 181 -7.17 6.14 8.13
N MET A 182 -7.59 5.38 9.14
CA MET A 182 -8.94 5.49 9.69
C MET A 182 -9.17 6.88 10.29
N GLU A 183 -8.24 7.37 11.09
CA GLU A 183 -8.34 8.70 11.69
C GLU A 183 -8.30 9.80 10.64
N ASN A 184 -7.46 9.66 9.59
CA ASN A 184 -7.47 10.58 8.46
C ASN A 184 -8.87 10.74 7.89
N ILE A 185 -9.58 9.65 7.63
CA ILE A 185 -10.95 9.66 7.09
C ILE A 185 -11.95 10.25 8.11
N VAL A 186 -11.94 9.74 9.35
CA VAL A 186 -12.90 10.15 10.39
C VAL A 186 -12.74 11.63 10.76
N ASN A 187 -11.51 12.11 10.88
CA ASN A 187 -11.25 13.51 11.26
C ASN A 187 -11.48 14.45 10.08
N SER A 188 -11.11 14.08 8.84
CA SER A 188 -11.44 14.86 7.65
C SER A 188 -12.94 15.02 7.47
N LYS A 189 -13.72 13.94 7.68
CA LYS A 189 -15.19 13.99 7.61
C LYS A 189 -15.79 15.04 8.54
N LYS A 190 -15.24 15.22 9.75
CA LYS A 190 -15.71 16.25 10.72
C LYS A 190 -15.48 17.70 10.26
N LEU A 191 -14.57 17.91 9.29
CA LEU A 191 -14.23 19.23 8.74
C LEU A 191 -15.10 19.62 7.55
N MET A 192 -15.88 18.67 7.02
CA MET A 192 -16.80 18.90 5.93
C MET A 192 -18.05 19.63 6.43
N ARG A 193 -18.55 20.59 5.64
CA ARG A 193 -19.74 21.38 5.98
C ARG A 193 -21.05 20.70 5.58
N GLN A 194 -20.98 19.72 4.68
CA GLN A 194 -22.14 19.04 4.09
C GLN A 194 -22.14 17.56 4.49
N GLU A 195 -23.24 17.03 5.00
CA GLU A 195 -23.35 15.62 5.40
C GLU A 195 -23.26 14.63 4.21
N ASN A 196 -23.74 15.04 3.05
CA ASN A 196 -23.80 14.19 1.84
C ASN A 196 -22.85 14.71 0.74
N ALA A 197 -21.73 15.32 1.14
CA ALA A 197 -20.72 15.79 0.20
C ALA A 197 -20.18 14.63 -0.66
N SER A 198 -19.97 14.90 -1.94
CA SER A 198 -19.21 14.01 -2.82
C SER A 198 -17.71 14.12 -2.49
N VAL A 199 -17.05 12.97 -2.32
CA VAL A 199 -15.69 12.94 -1.76
C VAL A 199 -14.76 12.07 -2.60
N GLY A 200 -13.62 12.63 -2.99
CA GLY A 200 -12.49 11.90 -3.56
C GLY A 200 -11.44 11.58 -2.49
N ILE A 201 -10.89 10.37 -2.53
CA ILE A 201 -9.75 9.98 -1.69
C ILE A 201 -8.51 9.93 -2.56
N VAL A 202 -7.52 10.78 -2.26
CA VAL A 202 -6.24 10.80 -2.97
C VAL A 202 -5.21 10.02 -2.17
N THR A 203 -4.71 8.95 -2.76
CA THR A 203 -3.61 8.14 -2.19
C THR A 203 -2.85 7.42 -3.30
N ASN A 204 -1.73 6.76 -2.98
CA ASN A 204 -1.01 5.98 -3.98
C ASN A 204 -1.83 4.76 -4.44
N ASP A 205 -1.64 4.39 -5.68
CA ASP A 205 -2.32 3.34 -6.42
C ASP A 205 -2.45 2.02 -5.62
N PHE A 206 -1.36 1.50 -5.07
CA PHE A 206 -1.37 0.26 -4.29
C PHE A 206 -2.23 0.33 -3.01
N HIS A 207 -2.43 1.52 -2.45
CA HIS A 207 -3.17 1.73 -1.19
C HIS A 207 -4.65 2.05 -1.42
N MET A 208 -5.06 2.34 -2.66
CA MET A 208 -6.40 2.85 -2.99
C MET A 208 -7.52 1.92 -2.52
N PHE A 209 -7.40 0.62 -2.76
CA PHE A 209 -8.43 -0.35 -2.37
C PHE A 209 -8.75 -0.28 -0.88
N ARG A 210 -7.74 -0.36 -0.01
CA ARG A 210 -7.92 -0.31 1.45
C ARG A 210 -8.38 1.07 1.93
N ALA A 211 -7.90 2.14 1.34
CA ALA A 211 -8.35 3.49 1.67
C ALA A 211 -9.85 3.68 1.41
N LEU A 212 -10.36 3.18 0.28
CA LEU A 212 -11.79 3.22 -0.02
C LEU A 212 -12.60 2.34 0.92
N GLN A 213 -12.15 1.15 1.27
CA GLN A 213 -12.84 0.31 2.25
C GLN A 213 -12.96 1.01 3.61
N ILE A 214 -11.87 1.63 4.09
CA ILE A 214 -11.88 2.41 5.33
C ILE A 214 -12.84 3.59 5.22
N ALA A 215 -12.86 4.32 4.09
CA ALA A 215 -13.76 5.44 3.87
C ALA A 215 -15.23 4.99 3.91
N HIS A 216 -15.58 3.91 3.19
CA HIS A 216 -16.93 3.37 3.15
C HIS A 216 -17.39 2.88 4.54
N ALA A 217 -16.53 2.16 5.27
CA ALA A 217 -16.82 1.65 6.62
C ALA A 217 -17.04 2.80 7.63
N ASN A 218 -16.41 3.97 7.42
CA ASN A 218 -16.52 5.13 8.30
C ASN A 218 -17.54 6.18 7.81
N GLY A 219 -18.45 5.77 6.94
CA GLY A 219 -19.65 6.55 6.56
C GLY A 219 -19.45 7.50 5.39
N LEU A 220 -18.36 7.41 4.63
CA LEU A 220 -18.21 8.01 3.31
C LEU A 220 -18.58 6.99 2.24
N LYS A 221 -19.83 6.53 2.24
CA LYS A 221 -20.30 5.39 1.43
C LYS A 221 -20.13 5.55 -0.09
N GLN A 222 -20.08 6.80 -0.57
CA GLN A 222 -19.93 7.13 -1.99
C GLN A 222 -18.54 7.72 -2.29
N ALA A 223 -17.56 7.55 -1.38
CA ALA A 223 -16.22 8.01 -1.63
C ALA A 223 -15.62 7.35 -2.87
N GLN A 224 -14.98 8.16 -3.70
CA GLN A 224 -14.35 7.73 -4.96
C GLN A 224 -12.83 7.80 -4.83
N GLY A 225 -12.13 6.94 -5.54
CA GLY A 225 -10.67 6.94 -5.56
C GLY A 225 -10.09 7.88 -6.60
N ILE A 226 -9.04 8.60 -6.23
CA ILE A 226 -8.19 9.37 -7.15
C ILE A 226 -6.77 8.85 -6.94
N ALA A 227 -6.38 7.88 -7.75
CA ALA A 227 -5.13 7.16 -7.58
C ALA A 227 -3.93 7.98 -8.07
N ALA A 228 -2.96 8.14 -7.18
CA ALA A 228 -1.65 8.69 -7.52
C ALA A 228 -0.66 7.56 -7.80
N SER A 229 0.26 7.78 -8.72
CA SER A 229 1.32 6.84 -9.04
C SER A 229 2.18 6.49 -7.82
N SER A 230 2.95 5.42 -7.93
CA SER A 230 3.89 4.96 -6.90
C SER A 230 5.33 4.91 -7.41
N PRO A 231 6.33 5.04 -6.52
CA PRO A 231 7.71 4.72 -6.87
C PRO A 231 7.81 3.27 -7.36
N LYS A 232 8.21 3.08 -8.62
CA LYS A 232 8.23 1.75 -9.29
C LYS A 232 9.15 0.75 -8.60
N ASP A 233 10.25 1.21 -8.02
CA ASP A 233 11.22 0.43 -7.26
C ASP A 233 10.64 -0.16 -5.96
N MET A 234 9.59 0.46 -5.42
CA MET A 234 8.91 0.05 -4.20
C MET A 234 7.56 -0.61 -4.45
N LEU A 235 7.06 -0.67 -5.68
CA LEU A 235 5.70 -1.11 -5.96
C LEU A 235 5.44 -2.54 -5.45
N VAL A 236 6.31 -3.50 -5.78
CA VAL A 236 6.14 -4.90 -5.33
C VAL A 236 6.17 -5.00 -3.81
N ASN A 237 7.09 -4.28 -3.14
CA ASN A 237 7.15 -4.22 -1.68
C ASN A 237 5.85 -3.68 -1.09
N ASN A 238 5.31 -2.63 -1.68
CA ASN A 238 4.12 -1.97 -1.20
C ASN A 238 2.86 -2.82 -1.43
N MET A 239 2.72 -3.48 -2.57
CA MET A 239 1.61 -4.41 -2.85
C MET A 239 1.59 -5.55 -1.84
N VAL A 240 2.71 -6.26 -1.67
CA VAL A 240 2.78 -7.35 -0.66
C VAL A 240 2.52 -6.82 0.76
N ARG A 241 2.95 -5.61 1.09
CA ARG A 241 2.63 -4.98 2.38
C ARG A 241 1.14 -4.69 2.51
N GLU A 242 0.50 -4.20 1.47
CA GLU A 242 -0.94 -3.94 1.48
C GLU A 242 -1.74 -5.24 1.59
N PHE A 243 -1.31 -6.34 0.98
CA PHE A 243 -1.92 -7.65 1.22
C PHE A 243 -1.99 -7.98 2.72
N PHE A 244 -0.88 -7.87 3.45
CA PHE A 244 -0.89 -8.12 4.90
C PHE A 244 -1.68 -7.08 5.69
N ALA A 245 -1.68 -5.82 5.26
CA ALA A 245 -2.46 -4.77 5.89
C ALA A 245 -3.97 -5.00 5.69
N GLU A 246 -4.37 -5.50 4.52
CA GLU A 246 -5.76 -5.88 4.22
C GLU A 246 -6.20 -7.08 5.05
N ILE A 247 -5.38 -8.12 5.15
CA ILE A 247 -5.66 -9.26 6.05
C ILE A 247 -5.87 -8.74 7.48
N LYS A 248 -5.00 -7.88 7.98
CA LYS A 248 -5.18 -7.28 9.32
C LYS A 248 -6.50 -6.52 9.44
N PHE A 249 -6.85 -5.73 8.44
CA PHE A 249 -8.08 -4.92 8.43
C PHE A 249 -9.33 -5.79 8.45
N LEU A 250 -9.34 -6.93 7.75
CA LEU A 250 -10.48 -7.86 7.73
C LEU A 250 -10.74 -8.56 9.08
N PHE A 251 -9.74 -8.61 9.96
CA PHE A 251 -9.83 -9.26 11.28
C PHE A 251 -9.80 -8.27 12.45
N SER A 252 -9.81 -6.95 12.20
CA SER A 252 -9.86 -5.90 13.22
C SER A 252 -11.27 -5.31 13.37
#